data_e555025dec485b0a03459e45ec3dcdb9
#
_entry.id   e555025dec485b0a03459e45ec3dcdb9
#
_cell.length_a   1.000
_cell.length_b   1.000
_cell.length_c   1.000
_cell.angle_alpha   90.00
_cell.angle_beta   90.00
_cell.angle_gamma   90.00
#
_symmetry.space_group_name_H-M   'P 1'
#
loop_
_entity.id
_entity.type
_entity.pdbx_description
1 polymer ?
#
loop_
_entity_poly.entity_id
_entity_poly.type
_entity_poly.pdbx_seq_one_letter_code
_entity_poly.pdbx_strand_id
1 'polypeptide(L)'
;MVFKDKVVVVTGGAQGIGKCIAECFAREGAIVHIIDVQEGPWFLGDLADKATLERFAGDVIAKSGKVDVLVNNAMPLFKGIDECTYEEFAYAQAVGVVAPFYLAKLFKDSFAKGASIINISSSRDRMSQPQSESYTAAKGGIAALTHALAASLAGRVRVNSISPGWIDTSFKTYDGPDASQHFAGRVGNPMDIANMVLFLASDKAGFITGENICIDGGMTRNMIYHNDFGWKLEK
;
A
#
# COMPACT_ATOMS: atom_id res chain seq x y z
N MET A 1 7.85 0.67 -22.82
CA MET A 1 6.69 0.70 -21.89
C MET A 1 6.42 -0.72 -21.43
N VAL A 2 6.78 -1.00 -20.19
CA VAL A 2 6.69 -2.37 -19.62
C VAL A 2 5.23 -2.76 -19.32
N PHE A 3 4.37 -1.78 -19.06
CA PHE A 3 2.97 -2.00 -18.67
C PHE A 3 1.96 -1.56 -19.75
N LYS A 4 2.39 -1.50 -21.03
CA LYS A 4 1.49 -1.14 -22.12
C LYS A 4 0.26 -2.06 -22.15
N ASP A 5 -0.93 -1.48 -22.18
CA ASP A 5 -2.24 -2.14 -22.23
C ASP A 5 -2.54 -3.06 -21.01
N LYS A 6 -1.74 -2.95 -19.93
CA LYS A 6 -2.02 -3.60 -18.65
C LYS A 6 -3.07 -2.82 -17.87
N VAL A 7 -4.00 -3.52 -17.26
CA VAL A 7 -5.06 -2.94 -16.43
C VAL A 7 -4.61 -2.94 -14.97
N VAL A 8 -4.51 -1.76 -14.40
CA VAL A 8 -4.01 -1.52 -13.04
C VAL A 8 -5.10 -0.86 -12.20
N VAL A 9 -5.36 -1.43 -11.04
CA VAL A 9 -6.27 -0.87 -10.03
C VAL A 9 -5.45 -0.33 -8.87
N VAL A 10 -5.70 0.91 -8.45
CA VAL A 10 -5.04 1.55 -7.30
C VAL A 10 -6.09 2.11 -6.35
N THR A 11 -6.06 1.67 -5.09
CA THR A 11 -6.89 2.27 -4.04
C THR A 11 -6.16 3.41 -3.34
N GLY A 12 -6.85 4.52 -3.03
CA GLY A 12 -6.22 5.69 -2.42
C GLY A 12 -5.25 6.39 -3.37
N GLY A 13 -5.63 6.53 -4.64
CA GLY A 13 -4.76 7.03 -5.70
C GLY A 13 -4.80 8.54 -5.93
N ALA A 14 -5.57 9.30 -5.14
CA ALA A 14 -5.71 10.75 -5.31
C ALA A 14 -4.47 11.55 -4.89
N GLN A 15 -3.70 11.04 -3.94
CA GLN A 15 -2.54 11.75 -3.37
C GLN A 15 -1.42 10.81 -2.93
N GLY A 16 -0.29 11.40 -2.53
CA GLY A 16 0.82 10.72 -1.87
C GLY A 16 1.40 9.54 -2.66
N ILE A 17 1.62 8.43 -1.97
CA ILE A 17 2.20 7.21 -2.55
C ILE A 17 1.30 6.64 -3.65
N GLY A 18 -0.01 6.56 -3.42
CA GLY A 18 -0.96 6.01 -4.40
C GLY A 18 -1.00 6.79 -5.70
N LYS A 19 -1.00 8.12 -5.63
CA LYS A 19 -0.91 8.98 -6.82
C LYS A 19 0.38 8.74 -7.59
N CYS A 20 1.51 8.71 -6.90
CA CYS A 20 2.81 8.45 -7.53
C CYS A 20 2.82 7.09 -8.25
N ILE A 21 2.27 6.04 -7.61
CA ILE A 21 2.14 4.70 -8.22
C ILE A 21 1.28 4.76 -9.49
N ALA A 22 0.09 5.38 -9.40
CA ALA A 22 -0.84 5.50 -10.52
C ALA A 22 -0.22 6.22 -11.72
N GLU A 23 0.46 7.35 -11.47
CA GLU A 23 1.18 8.12 -12.49
C GLU A 23 2.35 7.34 -13.11
N CYS A 24 3.08 6.54 -12.32
CA CYS A 24 4.15 5.70 -12.82
C CYS A 24 3.61 4.62 -13.77
N PHE A 25 2.54 3.93 -13.43
CA PHE A 25 1.90 2.96 -14.31
C PHE A 25 1.35 3.61 -15.58
N ALA A 26 0.70 4.77 -15.47
CA ALA A 26 0.19 5.51 -16.64
C ALA A 26 1.32 5.91 -17.60
N ARG A 27 2.46 6.40 -17.08
CA ARG A 27 3.66 6.70 -17.89
C ARG A 27 4.22 5.47 -18.60
N GLU A 28 4.06 4.28 -18.03
CA GLU A 28 4.44 3.00 -18.62
C GLU A 28 3.37 2.39 -19.55
N GLY A 29 2.30 3.14 -19.84
CA GLY A 29 1.27 2.79 -20.81
C GLY A 29 0.15 1.92 -20.27
N ALA A 30 -0.01 1.81 -18.95
CA ALA A 30 -1.11 1.09 -18.33
C ALA A 30 -2.43 1.86 -18.39
N ILE A 31 -3.54 1.11 -18.39
CA ILE A 31 -4.90 1.61 -18.13
C ILE A 31 -5.10 1.58 -16.62
N VAL A 32 -5.16 2.75 -15.98
CA VAL A 32 -5.20 2.87 -14.53
C VAL A 32 -6.61 3.22 -14.05
N HIS A 33 -7.17 2.38 -13.19
CA HIS A 33 -8.43 2.62 -12.47
C HIS A 33 -8.11 2.99 -11.02
N ILE A 34 -8.60 4.13 -10.57
CA ILE A 34 -8.42 4.62 -9.20
C ILE A 34 -9.76 4.65 -8.48
N ILE A 35 -9.77 4.29 -7.20
CA ILE A 35 -10.85 4.58 -6.26
C ILE A 35 -10.29 5.38 -5.09
N ASP A 36 -10.97 6.47 -4.74
CA ASP A 36 -10.60 7.34 -3.64
C ASP A 36 -11.84 8.00 -3.02
N VAL A 37 -11.74 8.43 -1.78
CA VAL A 37 -12.79 9.23 -1.10
C VAL A 37 -12.75 10.71 -1.47
N GLN A 38 -11.67 11.16 -2.09
CA GLN A 38 -11.52 12.53 -2.58
C GLN A 38 -12.11 12.67 -3.99
N GLU A 39 -12.74 13.81 -4.27
CA GLU A 39 -13.25 14.12 -5.60
C GLU A 39 -12.12 14.24 -6.64
N GLY A 40 -12.37 13.73 -7.85
CA GLY A 40 -11.42 13.76 -8.95
C GLY A 40 -11.86 12.93 -10.15
N PRO A 41 -11.02 12.79 -11.18
CA PRO A 41 -11.34 12.03 -12.40
C PRO A 41 -11.21 10.51 -12.20
N TRP A 42 -11.64 10.00 -11.06
CA TRP A 42 -11.61 8.59 -10.67
C TRP A 42 -12.93 8.18 -10.03
N PHE A 43 -13.04 6.91 -9.62
CA PHE A 43 -14.22 6.42 -8.93
C PHE A 43 -14.25 6.99 -7.50
N LEU A 44 -15.24 7.82 -7.21
CA LEU A 44 -15.46 8.37 -5.87
C LEU A 44 -16.16 7.33 -4.99
N GLY A 45 -15.53 6.95 -3.87
CA GLY A 45 -16.14 5.99 -2.96
C GLY A 45 -15.30 5.61 -1.75
N ASP A 46 -16.00 5.22 -0.69
CA ASP A 46 -15.40 4.74 0.55
C ASP A 46 -15.19 3.22 0.48
N LEU A 47 -13.96 2.79 0.75
CA LEU A 47 -13.59 1.37 0.77
C LEU A 47 -14.18 0.59 1.96
N ALA A 48 -14.67 1.26 2.99
CA ALA A 48 -15.38 0.61 4.08
C ALA A 48 -16.80 0.19 3.66
N ASP A 49 -17.36 0.74 2.58
CA ASP A 49 -18.69 0.38 2.09
C ASP A 49 -18.60 -0.76 1.05
N LYS A 50 -19.19 -1.90 1.43
CA LYS A 50 -19.26 -3.10 0.59
C LYS A 50 -19.88 -2.81 -0.79
N ALA A 51 -21.01 -2.08 -0.84
CA ALA A 51 -21.71 -1.79 -2.09
C ALA A 51 -20.86 -0.92 -3.02
N THR A 52 -20.06 -0.02 -2.47
CA THR A 52 -19.09 0.78 -3.21
C THR A 52 -18.01 -0.10 -3.83
N LEU A 53 -17.46 -1.06 -3.10
CA LEU A 53 -16.48 -2.00 -3.64
C LEU A 53 -17.05 -2.84 -4.79
N GLU A 54 -18.29 -3.32 -4.65
CA GLU A 54 -18.99 -4.10 -5.69
C GLU A 54 -19.22 -3.28 -6.96
N ARG A 55 -19.71 -2.03 -6.82
CA ARG A 55 -19.89 -1.11 -7.95
C ARG A 55 -18.56 -0.77 -8.65
N PHE A 56 -17.52 -0.47 -7.87
CA PHE A 56 -16.21 -0.17 -8.42
C PHE A 56 -15.63 -1.36 -9.20
N ALA A 57 -15.65 -2.55 -8.61
CA ALA A 57 -15.17 -3.75 -9.28
C ALA A 57 -15.95 -4.07 -10.56
N GLY A 58 -17.27 -3.92 -10.52
CA GLY A 58 -18.13 -4.06 -11.70
C GLY A 58 -17.80 -3.06 -12.79
N ASP A 59 -17.53 -1.79 -12.45
CA ASP A 59 -17.12 -0.73 -13.38
C ASP A 59 -15.77 -1.05 -14.06
N VAL A 60 -14.79 -1.49 -13.28
CA VAL A 60 -13.46 -1.91 -13.81
C VAL A 60 -13.61 -3.09 -14.78
N ILE A 61 -14.37 -4.11 -14.40
CA ILE A 61 -14.58 -5.30 -15.23
C ILE A 61 -15.33 -4.93 -16.52
N ALA A 62 -16.39 -4.12 -16.42
CA ALA A 62 -17.15 -3.68 -17.58
C ALA A 62 -16.31 -2.87 -18.59
N LYS A 63 -15.40 -2.01 -18.09
CA LYS A 63 -14.55 -1.16 -18.93
C LYS A 63 -13.34 -1.87 -19.52
N SER A 64 -12.74 -2.82 -18.77
CA SER A 64 -11.43 -3.38 -19.10
C SER A 64 -11.39 -4.90 -19.22
N GLY A 65 -12.41 -5.61 -18.75
CA GLY A 65 -12.56 -7.07 -18.86
C GLY A 65 -11.59 -7.91 -18.02
N LYS A 66 -10.51 -7.31 -17.50
CA LYS A 66 -9.45 -8.00 -16.75
C LYS A 66 -8.79 -7.06 -15.74
N VAL A 67 -7.98 -7.63 -14.84
CA VAL A 67 -7.06 -6.91 -13.96
C VAL A 67 -5.69 -7.58 -14.02
N ASP A 68 -4.66 -6.83 -14.39
CA ASP A 68 -3.27 -7.30 -14.39
C ASP A 68 -2.56 -6.98 -13.06
N VAL A 69 -2.89 -5.83 -12.43
CA VAL A 69 -2.30 -5.42 -11.16
C VAL A 69 -3.35 -4.81 -10.25
N LEU A 70 -3.40 -5.25 -8.99
CA LEU A 70 -4.18 -4.62 -7.93
C LEU A 70 -3.24 -4.07 -6.87
N VAL A 71 -3.25 -2.75 -6.64
CA VAL A 71 -2.48 -2.08 -5.59
C VAL A 71 -3.44 -1.60 -4.50
N ASN A 72 -3.40 -2.26 -3.36
CA ASN A 72 -4.11 -1.87 -2.15
C ASN A 72 -3.26 -0.89 -1.36
N ASN A 73 -3.47 0.42 -1.60
CA ASN A 73 -2.65 1.49 -1.02
C ASN A 73 -3.44 2.37 -0.05
N ALA A 74 -4.75 2.42 -0.11
CA ALA A 74 -5.55 3.30 0.74
C ALA A 74 -5.13 3.21 2.22
N MET A 75 -4.98 4.38 2.84
CA MET A 75 -4.51 4.48 4.22
C MET A 75 -5.69 4.29 5.19
N PRO A 76 -5.62 3.34 6.13
CA PRO A 76 -6.63 3.23 7.19
C PRO A 76 -6.51 4.39 8.18
N LEU A 77 -7.58 4.57 8.98
CA LEU A 77 -7.60 5.56 10.05
C LEU A 77 -6.46 5.32 11.06
N PHE A 78 -5.85 6.40 11.51
CA PHE A 78 -4.76 6.39 12.47
C PHE A 78 -5.23 7.03 13.78
N LYS A 79 -5.64 6.21 14.75
CA LYS A 79 -6.00 6.62 16.11
C LYS A 79 -5.57 5.57 17.13
N GLY A 80 -5.28 6.01 18.34
CA GLY A 80 -4.81 5.21 19.45
C GLY A 80 -5.83 4.94 20.55
N ILE A 81 -5.40 4.21 21.58
CA ILE A 81 -6.26 3.67 22.63
C ILE A 81 -6.98 4.76 23.44
N ASP A 82 -6.43 5.98 23.50
CA ASP A 82 -7.04 7.06 24.29
C ASP A 82 -8.27 7.68 23.59
N GLU A 83 -8.31 7.69 22.26
CA GLU A 83 -9.33 8.42 21.49
C GLU A 83 -10.09 7.56 20.47
N CYS A 84 -9.60 6.37 20.15
CA CYS A 84 -10.18 5.53 19.11
C CYS A 84 -11.44 4.85 19.62
N THR A 85 -12.60 5.14 19.03
CA THR A 85 -13.84 4.41 19.32
C THR A 85 -13.84 3.02 18.68
N TYR A 86 -14.78 2.18 19.12
CA TYR A 86 -14.97 0.86 18.51
C TYR A 86 -15.27 0.98 17.01
N GLU A 87 -16.14 1.90 16.62
CA GLU A 87 -16.54 2.13 15.22
C GLU A 87 -15.36 2.62 14.37
N GLU A 88 -14.55 3.52 14.91
CA GLU A 88 -13.34 4.02 14.25
C GLU A 88 -12.28 2.94 14.09
N PHE A 89 -12.10 2.09 15.10
CA PHE A 89 -11.21 0.93 15.00
C PHE A 89 -11.71 -0.05 13.93
N ALA A 90 -13.02 -0.38 13.94
CA ALA A 90 -13.65 -1.25 12.96
C ALA A 90 -13.52 -0.67 11.53
N TYR A 91 -13.73 0.64 11.37
CA TYR A 91 -13.52 1.34 10.10
C TYR A 91 -12.08 1.23 9.60
N ALA A 92 -11.08 1.40 10.47
CA ALA A 92 -9.69 1.23 10.11
C ALA A 92 -9.39 -0.18 9.56
N GLN A 93 -9.98 -1.23 10.20
CA GLN A 93 -9.84 -2.60 9.71
C GLN A 93 -10.61 -2.82 8.39
N ALA A 94 -11.78 -2.21 8.25
CA ALA A 94 -12.57 -2.29 7.02
C ALA A 94 -11.77 -1.75 5.82
N VAL A 95 -11.16 -0.58 5.94
CA VAL A 95 -10.33 0.02 4.88
C VAL A 95 -9.01 -0.74 4.68
N GLY A 96 -8.30 -1.09 5.78
CA GLY A 96 -6.94 -1.60 5.70
C GLY A 96 -6.81 -3.11 5.45
N VAL A 97 -7.86 -3.90 5.75
CA VAL A 97 -7.80 -5.37 5.65
C VAL A 97 -9.00 -5.94 4.88
N VAL A 98 -10.22 -5.54 5.25
CA VAL A 98 -11.43 -6.14 4.65
C VAL A 98 -11.57 -5.76 3.18
N ALA A 99 -11.36 -4.48 2.84
CA ALA A 99 -11.45 -4.01 1.46
C ALA A 99 -10.39 -4.67 0.54
N PRO A 100 -9.09 -4.77 0.90
CA PRO A 100 -8.11 -5.54 0.15
C PRO A 100 -8.51 -7.00 -0.10
N PHE A 101 -8.98 -7.68 0.94
CA PHE A 101 -9.51 -9.04 0.79
C PHE A 101 -10.69 -9.09 -0.17
N TYR A 102 -11.64 -8.18 -0.01
CA TYR A 102 -12.88 -8.21 -0.79
C TYR A 102 -12.65 -7.83 -2.25
N LEU A 103 -11.78 -6.87 -2.55
CA LEU A 103 -11.37 -6.55 -3.92
C LEU A 103 -10.65 -7.74 -4.57
N ALA A 104 -9.75 -8.42 -3.86
CA ALA A 104 -9.11 -9.64 -4.37
C ALA A 104 -10.15 -10.73 -4.70
N LYS A 105 -11.19 -10.88 -3.87
CA LYS A 105 -12.32 -11.80 -4.11
C LYS A 105 -13.16 -11.38 -5.32
N LEU A 106 -13.50 -10.10 -5.45
CA LEU A 106 -14.33 -9.58 -6.56
C LEU A 106 -13.61 -9.72 -7.91
N PHE A 107 -12.29 -9.52 -7.95
CA PHE A 107 -11.48 -9.65 -9.17
C PHE A 107 -10.96 -11.06 -9.43
N LYS A 108 -11.23 -12.03 -8.55
CA LYS A 108 -10.65 -13.38 -8.59
C LYS A 108 -10.68 -14.03 -9.99
N ASP A 109 -11.81 -13.94 -10.66
CA ASP A 109 -12.01 -14.58 -11.96
C ASP A 109 -11.63 -13.67 -13.15
N SER A 110 -11.38 -12.40 -12.87
CA SER A 110 -10.94 -11.38 -13.85
C SER A 110 -9.44 -11.12 -13.83
N PHE A 111 -8.68 -11.71 -12.88
CA PHE A 111 -7.23 -11.58 -12.90
C PHE A 111 -6.64 -12.22 -14.16
N ALA A 112 -5.82 -11.44 -14.87
CA ALA A 112 -5.05 -11.94 -16.00
C ALA A 112 -4.03 -13.01 -15.55
N LYS A 113 -3.60 -13.85 -16.49
CA LYS A 113 -2.51 -14.81 -16.21
C LYS A 113 -1.24 -14.04 -15.82
N GLY A 114 -0.65 -14.39 -14.67
CA GLY A 114 0.55 -13.73 -14.15
C GLY A 114 0.27 -12.39 -13.47
N ALA A 115 -0.98 -12.09 -13.15
CA ALA A 115 -1.37 -10.89 -12.42
C ALA A 115 -0.64 -10.76 -11.07
N SER A 116 -0.61 -9.55 -10.53
CA SER A 116 0.04 -9.25 -9.24
C SER A 116 -0.87 -8.43 -8.33
N ILE A 117 -0.95 -8.81 -7.07
CA ILE A 117 -1.52 -7.99 -6.00
C ILE A 117 -0.37 -7.43 -5.16
N ILE A 118 -0.37 -6.13 -4.93
CA ILE A 118 0.63 -5.46 -4.11
C ILE A 118 -0.10 -4.69 -3.01
N ASN A 119 0.14 -5.08 -1.77
CA ASN A 119 -0.45 -4.46 -0.59
C ASN A 119 0.54 -3.47 0.02
N ILE A 120 0.13 -2.24 0.26
CA ILE A 120 0.96 -1.26 0.96
C ILE A 120 0.70 -1.38 2.47
N SER A 121 1.61 -2.06 3.14
CA SER A 121 1.65 -2.19 4.60
C SER A 121 2.36 -0.98 5.23
N SER A 122 3.21 -1.19 6.20
CA SER A 122 4.03 -0.19 6.88
C SER A 122 5.10 -0.90 7.72
N SER A 123 6.20 -0.23 8.05
CA SER A 123 7.11 -0.67 9.12
C SER A 123 6.38 -0.89 10.46
N ARG A 124 5.19 -0.28 10.63
CA ARG A 124 4.30 -0.49 11.78
C ARG A 124 3.59 -1.84 11.80
N ASP A 125 3.84 -2.72 10.86
CA ASP A 125 3.43 -4.13 10.93
C ASP A 125 4.24 -4.93 11.97
N ARG A 126 5.40 -4.41 12.38
CA ARG A 126 6.35 -5.05 13.31
C ARG A 126 6.93 -4.14 14.38
N MET A 127 6.65 -2.84 14.34
CA MET A 127 7.06 -1.85 15.33
C MET A 127 5.98 -0.79 15.51
N SER A 128 5.95 -0.12 16.65
CA SER A 128 4.85 0.80 16.98
C SER A 128 5.35 2.04 17.70
N GLN A 129 4.57 3.09 17.63
CA GLN A 129 4.58 4.21 18.54
C GLN A 129 3.28 4.20 19.35
N PRO A 130 3.22 4.81 20.52
CA PRO A 130 1.96 5.01 21.25
C PRO A 130 0.89 5.66 20.34
N GLN A 131 -0.37 5.40 20.65
CA GLN A 131 -1.53 5.99 19.95
C GLN A 131 -1.63 5.63 18.47
N SER A 132 -1.22 4.40 18.08
CA SER A 132 -1.25 3.94 16.69
C SER A 132 -2.00 2.62 16.47
N GLU A 133 -2.80 2.18 17.44
CA GLU A 133 -3.35 0.83 17.50
C GLU A 133 -4.23 0.49 16.31
N SER A 134 -5.12 1.40 15.88
CA SER A 134 -6.02 1.16 14.74
C SER A 134 -5.25 0.96 13.43
N TYR A 135 -4.23 1.77 13.22
CA TYR A 135 -3.37 1.71 12.05
C TYR A 135 -2.43 0.49 12.08
N THR A 136 -1.75 0.28 13.22
CA THR A 136 -0.82 -0.84 13.42
C THR A 136 -1.52 -2.19 13.24
N ALA A 137 -2.73 -2.35 13.81
CA ALA A 137 -3.52 -3.56 13.63
C ALA A 137 -3.87 -3.80 12.15
N ALA A 138 -4.30 -2.75 11.42
CA ALA A 138 -4.60 -2.86 9.99
C ALA A 138 -3.35 -3.20 9.16
N LYS A 139 -2.19 -2.58 9.47
CA LYS A 139 -0.94 -2.83 8.72
C LYS A 139 -0.32 -4.20 9.04
N GLY A 140 -0.47 -4.71 10.27
CA GLY A 140 -0.17 -6.09 10.60
C GLY A 140 -1.12 -7.07 9.91
N GLY A 141 -2.42 -6.76 9.90
CA GLY A 141 -3.46 -7.56 9.26
C GLY A 141 -3.24 -7.71 7.75
N ILE A 142 -2.92 -6.63 7.03
CA ILE A 142 -2.68 -6.70 5.59
C ILE A 142 -1.38 -7.45 5.26
N ALA A 143 -0.34 -7.35 6.10
CA ALA A 143 0.88 -8.13 5.94
C ALA A 143 0.59 -9.64 6.08
N ALA A 144 -0.20 -10.04 7.07
CA ALA A 144 -0.64 -11.42 7.24
C ALA A 144 -1.57 -11.89 6.10
N LEU A 145 -2.53 -11.05 5.66
CA LEU A 145 -3.42 -11.35 4.54
C LEU A 145 -2.64 -11.62 3.25
N THR A 146 -1.48 -10.99 3.06
CA THR A 146 -0.64 -11.13 1.87
C THR A 146 -0.25 -12.57 1.61
N HIS A 147 0.34 -13.26 2.58
CA HIS A 147 0.75 -14.66 2.37
C HIS A 147 -0.45 -15.61 2.30
N ALA A 148 -1.57 -15.31 2.99
CA ALA A 148 -2.79 -16.10 2.89
C ALA A 148 -3.41 -16.02 1.48
N LEU A 149 -3.46 -14.81 0.87
CA LEU A 149 -3.91 -14.63 -0.50
C LEU A 149 -2.93 -15.27 -1.50
N ALA A 150 -1.61 -15.18 -1.26
CA ALA A 150 -0.59 -15.82 -2.12
C ALA A 150 -0.80 -17.33 -2.17
N ALA A 151 -1.09 -17.97 -1.04
CA ALA A 151 -1.41 -19.39 -0.97
C ALA A 151 -2.71 -19.74 -1.72
N SER A 152 -3.77 -18.95 -1.51
CA SER A 152 -5.08 -19.18 -2.12
C SER A 152 -5.11 -18.94 -3.63
N LEU A 153 -4.24 -18.06 -4.15
CA LEU A 153 -4.15 -17.69 -5.56
C LEU A 153 -2.92 -18.30 -6.26
N ALA A 154 -2.27 -19.28 -5.62
CA ALA A 154 -1.05 -19.90 -6.11
C ALA A 154 -1.15 -20.35 -7.58
N GLY A 155 -0.10 -20.11 -8.35
CA GLY A 155 -0.02 -20.43 -9.78
C GLY A 155 -0.80 -19.49 -10.71
N ARG A 156 -1.60 -18.57 -10.17
CA ARG A 156 -2.42 -17.63 -10.95
C ARG A 156 -2.03 -16.17 -10.73
N VAL A 157 -1.88 -15.76 -9.46
CA VAL A 157 -1.61 -14.38 -9.06
C VAL A 157 -0.49 -14.38 -8.03
N ARG A 158 0.49 -13.52 -8.19
CA ARG A 158 1.49 -13.26 -7.15
C ARG A 158 0.94 -12.22 -6.18
N VAL A 159 1.13 -12.42 -4.90
CA VAL A 159 0.67 -11.48 -3.87
C VAL A 159 1.83 -11.13 -2.96
N ASN A 160 2.19 -9.85 -2.91
CA ASN A 160 3.25 -9.36 -2.04
C ASN A 160 2.81 -8.09 -1.32
N SER A 161 3.48 -7.75 -0.25
CA SER A 161 3.32 -6.47 0.42
C SER A 161 4.64 -5.69 0.48
N ILE A 162 4.51 -4.39 0.54
CA ILE A 162 5.61 -3.47 0.82
C ILE A 162 5.31 -2.82 2.17
N SER A 163 6.32 -2.76 3.03
CA SER A 163 6.28 -2.05 4.32
C SER A 163 7.17 -0.80 4.22
N PRO A 164 6.58 0.38 3.85
CA PRO A 164 7.31 1.63 3.86
C PRO A 164 7.75 2.02 5.27
N GLY A 165 8.92 2.66 5.38
CA GLY A 165 9.31 3.42 6.55
C GLY A 165 8.70 4.83 6.54
N TRP A 166 9.47 5.82 6.97
CA TRP A 166 9.05 7.21 6.85
C TRP A 166 9.20 7.69 5.40
N ILE A 167 8.05 7.95 4.76
CA ILE A 167 7.94 8.48 3.40
C ILE A 167 7.30 9.86 3.48
N ASP A 168 8.05 10.89 3.12
CA ASP A 168 7.49 12.23 2.98
C ASP A 168 6.80 12.39 1.62
N THR A 169 5.54 12.81 1.65
CA THR A 169 4.71 13.04 0.45
C THR A 169 4.67 14.50 0.02
N SER A 170 5.28 15.39 0.81
CA SER A 170 5.36 16.83 0.53
C SER A 170 6.63 17.25 -0.20
N PHE A 171 7.53 16.30 -0.47
CA PHE A 171 8.83 16.50 -1.13
C PHE A 171 9.75 17.49 -0.41
N LYS A 172 9.66 17.53 0.92
CA LYS A 172 10.59 18.31 1.74
C LYS A 172 11.95 17.62 1.83
N THR A 173 12.98 18.43 2.01
CA THR A 173 14.32 17.94 2.36
C THR A 173 14.45 17.89 3.88
N TYR A 174 14.98 16.79 4.38
CA TYR A 174 15.26 16.56 5.80
C TYR A 174 16.75 16.37 5.98
N ASP A 175 17.30 16.93 7.03
CA ASP A 175 18.70 16.82 7.42
C ASP A 175 18.82 16.40 8.91
N GLY A 176 20.05 16.42 9.44
CA GLY A 176 20.30 16.10 10.84
C GLY A 176 19.74 14.73 11.28
N PRO A 177 19.12 14.66 12.48
CA PRO A 177 18.62 13.40 13.04
C PRO A 177 17.60 12.68 12.14
N ASP A 178 16.76 13.45 11.44
CA ASP A 178 15.71 12.90 10.56
C ASP A 178 16.32 12.14 9.37
N ALA A 179 17.39 12.67 8.78
CA ALA A 179 18.11 11.99 7.71
C ALA A 179 18.96 10.83 8.28
N SER A 180 19.67 11.06 9.38
CA SER A 180 20.66 10.14 9.94
C SER A 180 20.06 8.87 10.54
N GLN A 181 18.77 8.87 10.91
CA GLN A 181 18.11 7.64 11.35
C GLN A 181 17.94 6.61 10.23
N HIS A 182 18.09 7.02 8.97
CA HIS A 182 18.05 6.14 7.81
C HIS A 182 19.48 5.83 7.33
N PHE A 183 19.82 4.56 7.12
CA PHE A 183 21.11 4.19 6.51
C PHE A 183 21.29 4.80 5.11
N ALA A 184 20.18 5.03 4.41
CA ALA A 184 20.17 5.72 3.12
C ALA A 184 20.54 7.22 3.21
N GLY A 185 20.69 7.78 4.42
CA GLY A 185 21.05 9.18 4.65
C GLY A 185 19.95 10.19 4.29
N ARG A 186 18.72 9.76 4.12
CA ARG A 186 17.57 10.62 3.79
C ARG A 186 16.24 9.98 4.18
N VAL A 187 15.24 10.81 4.38
CA VAL A 187 13.82 10.38 4.43
C VAL A 187 13.40 9.88 3.04
N GLY A 188 12.54 8.87 3.00
CA GLY A 188 12.02 8.33 1.75
C GLY A 188 11.01 9.27 1.06
N ASN A 189 10.74 9.05 -0.21
CA ASN A 189 9.71 9.74 -0.98
C ASN A 189 8.80 8.73 -1.72
N PRO A 190 7.66 9.16 -2.28
CA PRO A 190 6.72 8.26 -2.95
C PRO A 190 7.32 7.42 -4.07
N MET A 191 8.35 7.94 -4.77
CA MET A 191 9.01 7.22 -5.86
C MET A 191 9.78 5.99 -5.36
N ASP A 192 10.33 6.03 -4.14
CA ASP A 192 11.00 4.87 -3.55
C ASP A 192 10.06 3.66 -3.44
N ILE A 193 8.80 3.93 -3.12
CA ILE A 193 7.75 2.89 -3.04
C ILE A 193 7.24 2.52 -4.43
N ALA A 194 6.97 3.51 -5.29
CA ALA A 194 6.47 3.27 -6.64
C ALA A 194 7.43 2.38 -7.46
N ASN A 195 8.74 2.58 -7.36
CA ASN A 195 9.76 1.76 -8.02
C ASN A 195 9.65 0.28 -7.62
N MET A 196 9.46 0.00 -6.32
CA MET A 196 9.29 -1.38 -5.85
C MET A 196 7.95 -1.96 -6.29
N VAL A 197 6.88 -1.17 -6.31
CA VAL A 197 5.57 -1.60 -6.83
C VAL A 197 5.68 -2.02 -8.29
N LEU A 198 6.31 -1.20 -9.14
CA LEU A 198 6.51 -1.53 -10.56
C LEU A 198 7.37 -2.78 -10.72
N PHE A 199 8.43 -2.93 -9.92
CA PHE A 199 9.26 -4.13 -9.95
C PHE A 199 8.44 -5.38 -9.59
N LEU A 200 7.70 -5.36 -8.48
CA LEU A 200 6.87 -6.48 -8.03
C LEU A 200 5.72 -6.81 -9.01
N ALA A 201 5.20 -5.81 -9.71
CA ALA A 201 4.19 -5.99 -10.74
C ALA A 201 4.74 -6.62 -12.04
N SER A 202 6.04 -6.50 -12.29
CA SER A 202 6.69 -6.96 -13.52
C SER A 202 7.01 -8.45 -13.51
N ASP A 203 7.29 -9.01 -14.69
CA ASP A 203 7.74 -10.40 -14.85
C ASP A 203 9.10 -10.69 -14.21
N LYS A 204 9.90 -9.63 -13.93
CA LYS A 204 11.19 -9.75 -13.22
C LYS A 204 11.03 -10.26 -11.79
N ALA A 205 9.86 -10.07 -11.19
CA ALA A 205 9.51 -10.57 -9.85
C ALA A 205 8.74 -11.90 -9.91
N GLY A 206 8.85 -12.65 -10.99
CA GLY A 206 8.07 -13.88 -11.24
C GLY A 206 8.20 -14.98 -10.19
N PHE A 207 9.26 -14.96 -9.38
CA PHE A 207 9.50 -15.94 -8.30
C PHE A 207 9.35 -15.33 -6.90
N ILE A 208 8.75 -14.12 -6.79
CA ILE A 208 8.49 -13.43 -5.52
C ILE A 208 6.99 -13.44 -5.28
N THR A 209 6.52 -14.14 -4.25
CA THR A 209 5.13 -14.17 -3.81
C THR A 209 5.04 -14.55 -2.33
N GLY A 210 4.08 -14.00 -1.62
CA GLY A 210 3.88 -14.20 -0.18
C GLY A 210 4.78 -13.35 0.72
N GLU A 211 5.60 -12.48 0.14
CA GLU A 211 6.60 -11.70 0.86
C GLU A 211 6.08 -10.34 1.31
N ASN A 212 6.65 -9.87 2.42
CA ASN A 212 6.48 -8.51 2.94
C ASN A 212 7.83 -7.79 2.94
N ILE A 213 8.04 -6.89 1.98
CA ILE A 213 9.33 -6.26 1.70
C ILE A 213 9.40 -4.89 2.35
N CYS A 214 10.36 -4.69 3.25
CA CYS A 214 10.59 -3.41 3.90
C CYS A 214 11.35 -2.46 2.97
N ILE A 215 10.80 -1.25 2.77
CA ILE A 215 11.41 -0.16 2.00
C ILE A 215 11.42 1.08 2.89
N ASP A 216 12.46 1.21 3.70
CA ASP A 216 12.54 2.17 4.79
C ASP A 216 13.90 2.87 4.91
N GLY A 217 14.78 2.71 3.92
CA GLY A 217 16.12 3.27 3.97
C GLY A 217 17.00 2.71 5.09
N GLY A 218 16.62 1.57 5.68
CA GLY A 218 17.33 0.94 6.80
C GLY A 218 16.92 1.46 8.18
N MET A 219 15.90 2.32 8.28
CA MET A 219 15.44 2.91 9.54
C MET A 219 15.10 1.85 10.60
N THR A 220 14.38 0.77 10.24
CA THR A 220 14.00 -0.28 11.20
C THR A 220 15.16 -1.21 11.59
N ARG A 221 16.34 -1.05 10.99
CA ARG A 221 17.58 -1.78 11.30
C ARG A 221 18.58 -0.94 12.05
N ASN A 222 18.35 0.36 12.17
CA ASN A 222 19.24 1.29 12.84
C ASN A 222 18.92 1.31 14.34
N MET A 223 19.91 0.93 15.15
CA MET A 223 19.80 1.03 16.61
C MET A 223 20.36 2.39 17.04
N ILE A 224 19.49 3.23 17.60
CA ILE A 224 19.81 4.60 18.01
C ILE A 224 19.60 4.73 19.52
N TYR A 225 20.63 5.22 20.21
CA TYR A 225 20.51 5.60 21.62
C TYR A 225 20.29 7.11 21.75
N HIS A 226 19.81 7.53 22.92
CA HIS A 226 19.66 8.93 23.25
C HIS A 226 20.99 9.70 23.07
N ASN A 227 20.95 10.80 22.32
CA ASN A 227 22.06 11.65 21.86
C ASN A 227 22.89 11.13 20.67
N ASP A 228 22.69 9.93 20.18
CA ASP A 228 23.35 9.49 18.95
C ASP A 228 22.88 10.36 17.76
N PHE A 229 23.81 10.80 16.93
CA PHE A 229 23.54 11.61 15.72
C PHE A 229 22.68 12.86 15.98
N GLY A 230 22.65 13.36 17.21
CA GLY A 230 21.79 14.48 17.60
C GLY A 230 20.32 14.11 17.90
N TRP A 231 19.97 12.80 17.85
CA TRP A 231 18.62 12.33 18.17
C TRP A 231 18.35 12.43 19.69
N LYS A 232 17.21 12.98 20.03
CA LYS A 232 16.73 13.08 21.41
C LYS A 232 15.28 12.63 21.51
N LEU A 233 14.99 11.77 22.48
CA LEU A 233 13.63 11.48 22.88
C LEU A 233 13.11 12.60 23.79
N GLU A 234 12.23 13.41 23.28
CA GLU A 234 11.47 14.38 24.08
C GLU A 234 10.18 13.70 24.57
N LYS A 235 9.89 13.84 25.88
CA LYS A 235 8.68 13.25 26.52
C LYS A 235 7.54 14.25 26.48
#